data_8d25f154e51853172e8998f2eee9ef76
#
_entry.id   8d25f154e51853172e8998f2eee9ef76
#
_cell.length_a   1.000
_cell.length_b   1.000
_cell.length_c   1.000
_cell.angle_alpha   90.00
_cell.angle_beta   90.00
_cell.angle_gamma   90.00
#
_symmetry.space_group_name_H-M   'P 1'
#
loop_
_entity.id
_entity.type
_entity.pdbx_description
1 polymer ?
#
loop_
_entity_poly.entity_id
_entity_poly.type
_entity_poly.pdbx_seq_one_letter_code
_entity_poly.pdbx_strand_id
1 'polypeptide(L)'
;MSVENLSVASSTASKKGVVIIGAGLAGWHVIDAIRAKDTEIPITLITADSGDRYHKPMLTMAISQNKRASDLVRASGSEAANTAEVTLLANTQVTDIDPVSQTVQVCSTAQSDDALTTIGYEKMVLAMGAHPIFPKSLPQDLVWHVNHIERFSQLQEKLTTGSQHVAIVGAGMVGTEIAEDLLKAGHKVTLIDLNDAPLSQMLPAKATARITKAIESQGIQFLGGYQVSAVTRVNDDGNNNDSEDAEKLQVDYAPLSTNADNTDTQPLEPLIVDHVIASTGLTVDEQLPAAAGVEFDRRTGIVVDAATLRTNAANIYAIGDCMSINGVACRYVAPLRAQAATIADDILGHEHSGYDHKPPMIRLKNKAISVMVTGVPQAAGNWQVKTESDDELIMDLLDDNEAVSATVTIKAPAVPKA
;
A
#
# COMPACT_ATOMS: atom_id res chain seq x y z
N MET A 1 22.08 -57.81 -27.79
CA MET A 1 21.21 -57.21 -26.80
C MET A 1 21.20 -55.70 -27.06
N SER A 2 20.09 -55.25 -27.59
CA SER A 2 19.96 -53.88 -28.15
C SER A 2 19.77 -52.90 -27.00
N VAL A 3 20.51 -51.81 -27.05
CA VAL A 3 20.35 -50.65 -26.17
C VAL A 3 19.31 -49.73 -26.83
N GLU A 4 18.11 -49.69 -26.24
CA GLU A 4 17.09 -48.74 -26.67
C GLU A 4 17.46 -47.34 -26.28
N ASN A 5 17.58 -46.48 -27.29
CA ASN A 5 17.68 -45.03 -27.16
C ASN A 5 16.37 -44.47 -26.63
N LEU A 6 16.36 -44.00 -25.40
CA LEU A 6 15.32 -43.12 -24.90
C LEU A 6 15.43 -41.77 -25.61
N SER A 7 14.53 -41.54 -26.55
CA SER A 7 14.34 -40.28 -27.22
C SER A 7 13.91 -39.24 -26.18
N VAL A 8 14.72 -38.19 -26.06
CA VAL A 8 14.36 -36.95 -25.35
C VAL A 8 13.12 -36.37 -26.02
N ALA A 9 12.01 -36.34 -25.29
CA ALA A 9 10.78 -35.73 -25.72
C ALA A 9 11.05 -34.24 -26.02
N SER A 10 10.75 -33.85 -27.26
CA SER A 10 10.77 -32.45 -27.69
C SER A 10 9.85 -31.64 -26.80
N SER A 11 10.37 -30.61 -26.15
CA SER A 11 9.58 -29.60 -25.49
C SER A 11 8.68 -28.94 -26.55
N THR A 12 7.40 -29.22 -26.49
CA THR A 12 6.40 -28.39 -27.17
C THR A 12 6.58 -26.99 -26.61
N ALA A 13 7.03 -26.05 -27.43
CA ALA A 13 7.14 -24.66 -27.09
C ALA A 13 5.74 -24.20 -26.61
N SER A 14 5.57 -24.03 -25.31
CA SER A 14 4.38 -23.42 -24.72
C SER A 14 4.16 -22.08 -25.42
N LYS A 15 2.94 -21.86 -25.95
CA LYS A 15 2.58 -20.54 -26.52
C LYS A 15 2.95 -19.48 -25.48
N LYS A 16 3.82 -18.54 -25.86
CA LYS A 16 4.10 -17.37 -25.04
C LYS A 16 2.76 -16.67 -24.83
N GLY A 17 2.42 -16.37 -23.58
CA GLY A 17 1.17 -15.73 -23.22
C GLY A 17 1.43 -14.43 -22.46
N VAL A 18 0.48 -14.06 -21.63
CA VAL A 18 0.58 -12.90 -20.75
C VAL A 18 1.19 -13.31 -19.42
N VAL A 19 2.26 -12.64 -18.99
CA VAL A 19 2.83 -12.80 -17.65
C VAL A 19 2.40 -11.60 -16.81
N ILE A 20 1.85 -11.85 -15.62
CA ILE A 20 1.46 -10.83 -14.64
C ILE A 20 2.29 -11.03 -13.39
N ILE A 21 3.02 -9.99 -12.97
CA ILE A 21 3.87 -10.00 -11.77
C ILE A 21 3.15 -9.27 -10.64
N GLY A 22 2.74 -10.01 -9.62
CA GLY A 22 2.01 -9.53 -8.45
C GLY A 22 0.54 -9.92 -8.44
N ALA A 23 0.13 -10.67 -7.40
CA ALA A 23 -1.23 -11.16 -7.19
C ALA A 23 -2.09 -10.25 -6.29
N GLY A 24 -1.74 -8.96 -6.17
CA GLY A 24 -2.55 -7.97 -5.49
C GLY A 24 -3.84 -7.62 -6.24
N LEU A 25 -4.59 -6.62 -5.74
CA LEU A 25 -5.83 -6.16 -6.38
C LEU A 25 -5.62 -5.83 -7.87
N ALA A 26 -4.51 -5.18 -8.22
CA ALA A 26 -4.22 -4.77 -9.58
C ALA A 26 -4.04 -5.98 -10.53
N GLY A 27 -3.21 -6.97 -10.13
CA GLY A 27 -2.96 -8.16 -10.95
C GLY A 27 -4.24 -8.97 -11.20
N TRP A 28 -5.04 -9.19 -10.14
CA TRP A 28 -6.32 -9.88 -10.29
C TRP A 28 -7.33 -9.11 -11.14
N HIS A 29 -7.35 -7.77 -11.08
CA HIS A 29 -8.21 -6.97 -11.97
C HIS A 29 -7.81 -7.10 -13.44
N VAL A 30 -6.51 -7.21 -13.74
CA VAL A 30 -6.05 -7.46 -15.13
C VAL A 30 -6.51 -8.84 -15.61
N ILE A 31 -6.37 -9.89 -14.79
CA ILE A 31 -6.86 -11.23 -15.11
C ILE A 31 -8.36 -11.19 -15.37
N ASP A 32 -9.15 -10.62 -14.46
CA ASP A 32 -10.60 -10.52 -14.61
C ASP A 32 -10.99 -9.77 -15.89
N ALA A 33 -10.27 -8.69 -16.23
CA ALA A 33 -10.53 -7.89 -17.44
C ALA A 33 -10.18 -8.64 -18.73
N ILE A 34 -9.08 -9.40 -18.75
CA ILE A 34 -8.72 -10.25 -19.91
C ILE A 34 -9.74 -11.37 -20.05
N ARG A 35 -10.05 -12.10 -18.97
CA ARG A 35 -10.97 -13.24 -19.00
C ARG A 35 -12.41 -12.87 -19.35
N ALA A 36 -12.81 -11.64 -19.08
CA ALA A 36 -14.10 -11.14 -19.55
C ALA A 36 -14.20 -11.00 -21.09
N LYS A 37 -13.08 -11.05 -21.80
CA LYS A 37 -12.98 -10.83 -23.24
C LYS A 37 -12.37 -12.01 -24.01
N ASP A 38 -11.44 -12.72 -23.38
CA ASP A 38 -10.73 -13.87 -23.93
C ASP A 38 -10.48 -14.90 -22.83
N THR A 39 -11.09 -16.08 -22.99
CA THR A 39 -10.97 -17.19 -22.05
C THR A 39 -9.81 -18.13 -22.38
N GLU A 40 -9.19 -18.01 -23.57
CA GLU A 40 -8.21 -18.96 -24.08
C GLU A 40 -6.76 -18.50 -24.01
N ILE A 41 -6.52 -17.18 -24.01
CA ILE A 41 -5.15 -16.66 -23.95
C ILE A 41 -4.42 -17.18 -22.72
N PRO A 42 -3.21 -17.78 -22.84
CA PRO A 42 -2.47 -18.25 -21.69
C PRO A 42 -2.07 -17.10 -20.78
N ILE A 43 -2.36 -17.22 -19.47
CA ILE A 43 -1.96 -16.26 -18.46
C ILE A 43 -1.15 -16.97 -17.38
N THR A 44 0.02 -16.42 -17.03
CA THR A 44 0.81 -16.84 -15.89
C THR A 44 0.86 -15.72 -14.88
N LEU A 45 0.34 -15.95 -13.68
CA LEU A 45 0.42 -15.04 -12.54
C LEU A 45 1.56 -15.49 -11.64
N ILE A 46 2.51 -14.57 -11.37
CA ILE A 46 3.68 -14.83 -10.52
C ILE A 46 3.61 -13.94 -9.29
N THR A 47 3.75 -14.52 -8.11
CA THR A 47 3.71 -13.79 -6.85
C THR A 47 4.60 -14.42 -5.78
N ALA A 48 5.24 -13.57 -4.96
CA ALA A 48 6.09 -14.00 -3.86
C ALA A 48 5.32 -14.55 -2.66
N ASP A 49 4.01 -14.34 -2.60
CA ASP A 49 3.09 -14.80 -1.58
C ASP A 49 2.17 -15.94 -2.07
N SER A 50 1.11 -16.25 -1.30
CA SER A 50 0.11 -17.28 -1.65
C SER A 50 -0.75 -16.94 -2.87
N GLY A 51 -0.81 -15.68 -3.29
CA GLY A 51 -1.66 -15.20 -4.35
C GLY A 51 -3.13 -15.01 -3.97
N ASP A 52 -3.47 -15.01 -2.70
CA ASP A 52 -4.84 -14.90 -2.21
C ASP A 52 -5.52 -13.61 -2.64
N ARG A 53 -6.79 -13.70 -3.00
CA ARG A 53 -7.62 -12.55 -3.34
C ARG A 53 -8.23 -11.94 -2.09
N TYR A 54 -7.77 -10.77 -1.72
CA TYR A 54 -8.35 -9.99 -0.62
C TYR A 54 -8.41 -8.51 -0.95
N HIS A 55 -9.24 -7.77 -0.21
CA HIS A 55 -9.39 -6.33 -0.39
C HIS A 55 -8.46 -5.59 0.60
N LYS A 56 -7.22 -5.33 0.20
CA LYS A 56 -6.16 -4.71 1.00
C LYS A 56 -6.62 -3.49 1.84
N PRO A 57 -7.43 -2.55 1.32
CA PRO A 57 -7.93 -1.43 2.12
C PRO A 57 -8.76 -1.82 3.36
N MET A 58 -9.22 -3.06 3.48
CA MET A 58 -9.94 -3.50 4.67
C MET A 58 -9.03 -3.77 5.87
N LEU A 59 -7.72 -3.91 5.66
CA LEU A 59 -6.76 -4.15 6.73
C LEU A 59 -6.74 -3.02 7.77
N THR A 60 -6.99 -1.76 7.36
CA THR A 60 -6.98 -0.59 8.24
C THR A 60 -8.20 -0.44 9.15
N MET A 61 -9.18 -1.36 9.04
CA MET A 61 -10.42 -1.29 9.79
C MET A 61 -10.94 -2.67 10.24
N ALA A 62 -10.09 -3.67 10.25
CA ALA A 62 -10.49 -5.04 10.52
C ALA A 62 -10.45 -5.39 12.02
N ILE A 63 -9.56 -4.77 12.80
CA ILE A 63 -9.35 -5.10 14.22
C ILE A 63 -10.59 -4.77 15.04
N SER A 64 -11.11 -3.55 14.93
CA SER A 64 -12.33 -3.12 15.65
C SER A 64 -13.59 -3.86 15.21
N GLN A 65 -13.57 -4.49 14.03
CA GLN A 65 -14.65 -5.32 13.54
C GLN A 65 -14.53 -6.80 13.94
N ASN A 66 -13.52 -7.15 14.74
CA ASN A 66 -13.18 -8.52 15.12
C ASN A 66 -13.02 -9.47 13.92
N LYS A 67 -12.55 -8.93 12.77
CA LYS A 67 -12.28 -9.73 11.58
C LYS A 67 -10.83 -10.19 11.61
N ARG A 68 -10.63 -11.49 11.48
CA ARG A 68 -9.30 -12.07 11.30
C ARG A 68 -8.82 -11.84 9.88
N ALA A 69 -7.51 -11.96 9.65
CA ALA A 69 -6.93 -11.90 8.32
C ALA A 69 -7.61 -12.90 7.37
N SER A 70 -7.90 -14.12 7.83
CA SER A 70 -8.62 -15.16 7.07
C SER A 70 -10.02 -14.71 6.62
N ASP A 71 -10.73 -13.90 7.41
CA ASP A 71 -12.08 -13.42 7.07
C ASP A 71 -12.07 -12.37 5.95
N LEU A 72 -10.89 -11.81 5.65
CA LEU A 72 -10.68 -10.83 4.58
C LEU A 72 -10.33 -11.47 3.25
N VAL A 73 -9.89 -12.74 3.25
CA VAL A 73 -9.61 -13.53 2.05
C VAL A 73 -10.94 -13.94 1.42
N ARG A 74 -11.12 -13.56 0.15
CA ARG A 74 -12.33 -13.88 -0.63
C ARG A 74 -12.22 -15.21 -1.37
N ALA A 75 -11.01 -15.56 -1.78
CA ALA A 75 -10.64 -16.82 -2.39
C ALA A 75 -9.14 -17.02 -2.19
N SER A 76 -8.73 -18.26 -1.95
CA SER A 76 -7.31 -18.61 -1.99
C SER A 76 -6.74 -18.39 -3.40
N GLY A 77 -5.42 -18.15 -3.49
CA GLY A 77 -4.76 -17.96 -4.78
C GLY A 77 -5.02 -19.12 -5.74
N SER A 78 -4.97 -20.36 -5.22
CA SER A 78 -5.22 -21.56 -6.01
C SER A 78 -6.67 -21.67 -6.50
N GLU A 79 -7.67 -21.38 -5.66
CA GLU A 79 -9.08 -21.36 -6.07
C GLU A 79 -9.36 -20.28 -7.12
N ALA A 80 -8.81 -19.08 -6.90
CA ALA A 80 -8.96 -17.97 -7.83
C ALA A 80 -8.30 -18.26 -9.18
N ALA A 81 -7.10 -18.86 -9.17
CA ALA A 81 -6.37 -19.24 -10.38
C ALA A 81 -7.11 -20.34 -11.16
N ASN A 82 -7.62 -21.36 -10.48
CA ASN A 82 -8.42 -22.40 -11.09
C ASN A 82 -9.71 -21.84 -11.71
N THR A 83 -10.39 -20.94 -11.01
CA THR A 83 -11.64 -20.32 -11.50
C THR A 83 -11.37 -19.44 -12.73
N ALA A 84 -10.23 -18.74 -12.76
CA ALA A 84 -9.84 -17.89 -13.87
C ALA A 84 -9.08 -18.63 -14.98
N GLU A 85 -8.81 -19.93 -14.82
CA GLU A 85 -8.04 -20.75 -15.76
C GLU A 85 -6.66 -20.14 -16.08
N VAL A 86 -5.92 -19.72 -15.01
CA VAL A 86 -4.57 -19.16 -15.12
C VAL A 86 -3.55 -20.05 -14.40
N THR A 87 -2.32 -20.05 -14.89
CA THR A 87 -1.20 -20.68 -14.20
C THR A 87 -0.75 -19.77 -13.07
N LEU A 88 -0.88 -20.21 -11.81
CA LEU A 88 -0.37 -19.49 -10.65
C LEU A 88 0.98 -20.06 -10.22
N LEU A 89 1.99 -19.21 -10.17
CA LEU A 89 3.27 -19.46 -9.52
C LEU A 89 3.30 -18.69 -8.20
N ALA A 90 2.69 -19.27 -7.18
CA ALA A 90 2.71 -18.77 -5.81
C ALA A 90 4.05 -19.05 -5.15
N ASN A 91 4.40 -18.27 -4.09
CA ASN A 91 5.67 -18.37 -3.38
C ASN A 91 6.86 -18.37 -4.35
N THR A 92 6.79 -17.51 -5.37
CA THR A 92 7.75 -17.43 -6.47
C THR A 92 8.14 -15.97 -6.68
N GLN A 93 9.42 -15.70 -6.53
CA GLN A 93 9.98 -14.36 -6.75
C GLN A 93 10.53 -14.23 -8.16
N VAL A 94 10.20 -13.13 -8.83
CA VAL A 94 10.89 -12.73 -10.07
C VAL A 94 12.20 -12.07 -9.68
N THR A 95 13.29 -12.55 -10.26
CA THR A 95 14.66 -12.07 -9.96
C THR A 95 15.23 -11.21 -11.08
N ASP A 96 14.80 -11.44 -12.32
CA ASP A 96 15.28 -10.70 -13.48
C ASP A 96 14.24 -10.65 -14.60
N ILE A 97 14.33 -9.64 -15.46
CA ILE A 97 13.48 -9.42 -16.64
C ILE A 97 14.37 -9.06 -17.83
N ASP A 98 14.33 -9.87 -18.87
CA ASP A 98 14.95 -9.55 -20.15
C ASP A 98 13.87 -9.15 -21.18
N PRO A 99 13.71 -7.85 -21.48
CA PRO A 99 12.71 -7.38 -22.43
C PRO A 99 13.06 -7.70 -23.89
N VAL A 100 14.32 -8.00 -24.21
CA VAL A 100 14.76 -8.31 -25.57
C VAL A 100 14.40 -9.75 -25.93
N SER A 101 14.73 -10.70 -25.06
CA SER A 101 14.33 -12.11 -25.25
C SER A 101 12.89 -12.39 -24.85
N GLN A 102 12.24 -11.41 -24.20
CA GLN A 102 10.89 -11.53 -23.61
C GLN A 102 10.81 -12.72 -22.64
N THR A 103 11.68 -12.70 -21.63
CA THR A 103 11.74 -13.72 -20.59
C THR A 103 11.85 -13.09 -19.20
N VAL A 104 11.34 -13.81 -18.21
CA VAL A 104 11.55 -13.51 -16.79
C VAL A 104 12.24 -14.70 -16.13
N GLN A 105 13.13 -14.40 -15.19
CA GLN A 105 13.74 -15.40 -14.33
C GLN A 105 13.03 -15.41 -12.98
N VAL A 106 12.74 -16.61 -12.50
CA VAL A 106 12.02 -16.81 -11.24
C VAL A 106 12.71 -17.85 -10.36
N CYS A 107 12.60 -17.67 -9.03
CA CYS A 107 13.00 -18.66 -8.05
C CYS A 107 11.87 -18.90 -7.05
N SER A 108 11.77 -20.13 -6.53
CA SER A 108 10.82 -20.46 -5.47
C SER A 108 11.32 -19.90 -4.14
N THR A 109 10.43 -19.22 -3.40
CA THR A 109 10.72 -18.76 -2.03
C THR A 109 10.51 -19.87 -0.99
N ALA A 110 9.87 -20.98 -1.37
CA ALA A 110 9.56 -22.11 -0.49
C ALA A 110 10.62 -23.20 -0.46
N GLN A 111 11.58 -23.19 -1.38
CA GLN A 111 12.64 -24.20 -1.47
C GLN A 111 14.00 -23.55 -1.28
N SER A 112 14.89 -24.22 -0.56
CA SER A 112 16.26 -23.79 -0.36
C SER A 112 17.18 -23.99 -1.59
N ASP A 113 16.61 -24.48 -2.69
CA ASP A 113 17.32 -24.70 -3.94
C ASP A 113 17.10 -23.48 -4.85
N ASP A 114 18.15 -22.69 -5.06
CA ASP A 114 18.15 -21.47 -5.89
C ASP A 114 18.01 -21.76 -7.40
N ALA A 115 17.29 -22.83 -7.77
CA ALA A 115 17.09 -23.21 -9.16
C ALA A 115 16.25 -22.13 -9.87
N LEU A 116 16.92 -21.38 -10.75
CA LEU A 116 16.29 -20.39 -11.60
C LEU A 116 15.50 -21.07 -12.73
N THR A 117 14.25 -20.65 -12.88
CA THR A 117 13.42 -21.07 -14.02
C THR A 117 13.16 -19.87 -14.92
N THR A 118 13.26 -20.09 -16.22
CA THR A 118 13.01 -19.04 -17.22
C THR A 118 11.61 -19.20 -17.83
N ILE A 119 10.82 -18.14 -17.82
CA ILE A 119 9.45 -18.10 -18.37
C ILE A 119 9.41 -17.06 -19.49
N GLY A 120 8.96 -17.49 -20.68
CA GLY A 120 8.76 -16.60 -21.80
C GLY A 120 7.41 -15.89 -21.73
N TYR A 121 7.33 -14.65 -22.20
CA TYR A 121 6.08 -13.90 -22.32
C TYR A 121 5.94 -13.26 -23.69
N GLU A 122 4.72 -12.99 -24.09
CA GLU A 122 4.38 -12.13 -25.24
C GLU A 122 4.06 -10.72 -24.77
N LYS A 123 3.32 -10.63 -23.68
CA LYS A 123 2.99 -9.38 -22.99
C LYS A 123 3.24 -9.57 -21.49
N MET A 124 3.66 -8.51 -20.81
CA MET A 124 3.90 -8.54 -19.37
C MET A 124 3.22 -7.36 -18.69
N VAL A 125 2.67 -7.61 -17.48
CA VAL A 125 2.06 -6.58 -16.64
C VAL A 125 2.77 -6.57 -15.29
N LEU A 126 3.35 -5.43 -14.94
CA LEU A 126 3.93 -5.16 -13.63
C LEU A 126 2.84 -4.65 -12.70
N ALA A 127 2.37 -5.52 -11.79
CA ALA A 127 1.33 -5.24 -10.79
C ALA A 127 1.86 -5.41 -9.37
N MET A 128 3.14 -5.06 -9.16
CA MET A 128 3.92 -5.34 -7.96
C MET A 128 3.49 -4.56 -6.71
N GLY A 129 2.62 -3.56 -6.88
CA GLY A 129 2.23 -2.68 -5.77
C GLY A 129 3.37 -1.78 -5.31
N ALA A 130 3.33 -1.41 -4.04
CA ALA A 130 4.37 -0.59 -3.39
C ALA A 130 4.65 -1.11 -1.97
N HIS A 131 5.85 -0.85 -1.48
CA HIS A 131 6.36 -1.33 -0.20
C HIS A 131 6.39 -0.20 0.84
N PRO A 132 6.18 -0.50 2.13
CA PRO A 132 6.35 0.49 3.19
C PRO A 132 7.77 1.03 3.22
N ILE A 133 7.90 2.33 3.47
CA ILE A 133 9.19 2.96 3.74
C ILE A 133 9.52 2.70 5.20
N PHE A 134 10.74 2.20 5.46
CA PHE A 134 11.30 2.08 6.80
C PHE A 134 12.51 3.00 6.94
N PRO A 135 12.37 4.17 7.57
CA PRO A 135 13.52 4.97 7.98
C PRO A 135 14.44 4.15 8.90
N LYS A 136 15.74 4.48 8.94
CA LYS A 136 16.71 3.76 9.79
C LYS A 136 16.33 3.75 11.28
N SER A 137 15.56 4.73 11.72
CA SER A 137 15.03 4.82 13.08
C SER A 137 13.90 3.83 13.39
N LEU A 138 13.37 3.14 12.36
CA LEU A 138 12.27 2.17 12.48
C LEU A 138 12.76 0.79 11.97
N PRO A 139 13.48 0.00 12.79
CA PRO A 139 13.98 -1.31 12.42
C PRO A 139 12.85 -2.27 12.06
N GLN A 140 12.97 -2.98 10.92
CA GLN A 140 11.90 -3.83 10.37
C GLN A 140 11.58 -5.06 11.22
N ASP A 141 12.51 -5.48 12.07
CA ASP A 141 12.34 -6.58 13.03
C ASP A 141 11.57 -6.18 14.30
N LEU A 142 11.51 -4.88 14.62
CA LEU A 142 10.80 -4.33 15.77
C LEU A 142 9.47 -3.64 15.40
N VAL A 143 9.31 -3.25 14.14
CA VAL A 143 8.21 -2.39 13.72
C VAL A 143 7.29 -3.11 12.75
N TRP A 144 6.00 -3.01 12.99
CA TRP A 144 4.95 -3.58 12.15
C TRP A 144 4.58 -2.68 10.98
N HIS A 145 3.94 -3.28 9.98
CA HIS A 145 3.20 -2.56 8.95
C HIS A 145 1.93 -3.33 8.56
N VAL A 146 0.93 -2.66 8.04
CA VAL A 146 -0.35 -3.25 7.61
C VAL A 146 -0.49 -3.25 6.07
N ASN A 147 0.63 -3.26 5.36
CA ASN A 147 0.62 -3.24 3.90
C ASN A 147 0.38 -4.63 3.26
N HIS A 148 0.47 -5.71 4.04
CA HIS A 148 0.30 -7.09 3.58
C HIS A 148 -0.50 -7.91 4.60
N ILE A 149 -1.34 -8.84 4.12
CA ILE A 149 -2.25 -9.63 4.95
C ILE A 149 -1.51 -10.52 5.96
N GLU A 150 -0.38 -11.11 5.59
CA GLU A 150 0.41 -11.96 6.48
C GLU A 150 1.01 -11.17 7.64
N ARG A 151 1.60 -9.99 7.37
CA ARG A 151 2.13 -9.13 8.44
C ARG A 151 1.01 -8.59 9.32
N PHE A 152 -0.15 -8.29 8.72
CA PHE A 152 -1.35 -7.93 9.47
C PHE A 152 -1.83 -9.07 10.37
N SER A 153 -1.84 -10.33 9.89
CA SER A 153 -2.20 -11.50 10.68
C SER A 153 -1.27 -11.67 11.89
N GLN A 154 0.03 -11.57 11.68
CA GLN A 154 1.03 -11.65 12.75
C GLN A 154 0.85 -10.54 13.81
N LEU A 155 0.61 -9.31 13.38
CA LEU A 155 0.30 -8.19 14.29
C LEU A 155 -0.99 -8.49 15.06
N GLN A 156 -2.04 -8.95 14.37
CA GLN A 156 -3.32 -9.24 14.99
C GLN A 156 -3.23 -10.32 16.08
N GLU A 157 -2.40 -11.34 15.89
CA GLU A 157 -2.11 -12.36 16.91
C GLU A 157 -1.49 -11.76 18.18
N LYS A 158 -0.62 -10.75 18.01
CA LYS A 158 -0.01 -10.02 19.15
C LYS A 158 -1.01 -9.12 19.88
N LEU A 159 -2.00 -8.59 19.17
CA LEU A 159 -3.02 -7.68 19.71
C LEU A 159 -4.16 -8.39 20.48
N THR A 160 -4.15 -9.71 20.60
CA THR A 160 -5.22 -10.48 21.28
C THR A 160 -5.12 -10.49 22.79
N THR A 161 -4.03 -10.05 23.41
CA THR A 161 -3.71 -10.19 24.83
C THR A 161 -4.19 -9.02 25.72
N GLY A 162 -5.34 -8.43 25.39
CA GLY A 162 -5.92 -7.33 26.17
C GLY A 162 -5.61 -5.94 25.60
N SER A 163 -5.81 -4.91 26.42
CA SER A 163 -5.52 -3.52 26.01
C SER A 163 -4.02 -3.28 26.01
N GLN A 164 -3.49 -2.89 24.86
CA GLN A 164 -2.08 -2.62 24.66
C GLN A 164 -1.86 -1.18 24.22
N HIS A 165 -0.65 -0.65 24.42
CA HIS A 165 -0.26 0.66 23.94
C HIS A 165 0.47 0.53 22.60
N VAL A 166 -0.08 1.11 21.54
CA VAL A 166 0.48 1.06 20.19
C VAL A 166 0.89 2.47 19.75
N ALA A 167 2.16 2.62 19.38
CA ALA A 167 2.65 3.82 18.71
C ALA A 167 2.52 3.64 17.18
N ILE A 168 1.98 4.65 16.49
CA ILE A 168 1.90 4.68 15.04
C ILE A 168 2.75 5.84 14.55
N VAL A 169 3.69 5.56 13.67
CA VAL A 169 4.57 6.57 13.08
C VAL A 169 4.10 6.89 11.65
N GLY A 170 3.64 8.12 11.48
CA GLY A 170 3.02 8.62 10.25
C GLY A 170 1.52 8.83 10.37
N ALA A 171 1.07 10.08 10.32
CA ALA A 171 -0.33 10.50 10.42
C ALA A 171 -0.95 10.81 9.04
N GLY A 172 -0.55 10.05 8.02
CA GLY A 172 -1.23 10.02 6.72
C GLY A 172 -2.56 9.28 6.79
N MET A 173 -3.18 9.00 5.63
CA MET A 173 -4.49 8.32 5.56
C MET A 173 -4.48 6.96 6.29
N VAL A 174 -3.50 6.12 6.01
CA VAL A 174 -3.40 4.78 6.59
C VAL A 174 -3.18 4.85 8.10
N GLY A 175 -2.25 5.71 8.56
CA GLY A 175 -1.95 5.85 9.99
C GLY A 175 -3.14 6.34 10.81
N THR A 176 -3.88 7.33 10.31
CA THR A 176 -5.09 7.84 10.98
C THR A 176 -6.23 6.82 11.00
N GLU A 177 -6.39 6.03 9.94
CA GLU A 177 -7.40 4.95 9.90
C GLU A 177 -7.08 3.84 10.92
N ILE A 178 -5.82 3.37 10.97
CA ILE A 178 -5.38 2.34 11.91
C ILE A 178 -5.46 2.84 13.36
N ALA A 179 -5.09 4.11 13.59
CA ALA A 179 -5.18 4.71 14.93
C ALA A 179 -6.61 4.64 15.48
N GLU A 180 -7.60 5.00 14.68
CA GLU A 180 -9.00 4.91 15.08
C GLU A 180 -9.47 3.46 15.22
N ASP A 181 -9.02 2.54 14.37
CA ASP A 181 -9.40 1.14 14.41
C ASP A 181 -8.88 0.47 15.69
N LEU A 182 -7.61 0.68 16.03
CA LEU A 182 -6.99 0.18 17.26
C LEU A 182 -7.64 0.76 18.51
N LEU A 183 -7.91 2.07 18.53
CA LEU A 183 -8.61 2.71 19.65
C LEU A 183 -9.99 2.09 19.88
N LYS A 184 -10.76 1.86 18.81
CA LYS A 184 -12.07 1.21 18.89
C LYS A 184 -12.00 -0.25 19.34
N ALA A 185 -10.89 -0.91 19.08
CA ALA A 185 -10.62 -2.26 19.58
C ALA A 185 -10.20 -2.28 21.06
N GLY A 186 -10.06 -1.11 21.69
CA GLY A 186 -9.75 -0.99 23.11
C GLY A 186 -8.27 -0.79 23.44
N HIS A 187 -7.43 -0.54 22.46
CA HIS A 187 -6.01 -0.26 22.67
C HIS A 187 -5.77 1.23 22.96
N LYS A 188 -4.68 1.53 23.66
CA LYS A 188 -4.16 2.89 23.79
C LYS A 188 -3.34 3.23 22.56
N VAL A 189 -3.53 4.40 21.97
CA VAL A 189 -2.87 4.79 20.73
C VAL A 189 -2.15 6.13 20.88
N THR A 190 -0.87 6.15 20.47
CA THR A 190 -0.10 7.38 20.24
C THR A 190 0.25 7.46 18.75
N LEU A 191 -0.18 8.52 18.09
CA LEU A 191 0.07 8.80 16.68
C LEU A 191 1.15 9.89 16.58
N ILE A 192 2.28 9.59 15.93
CA ILE A 192 3.45 10.48 15.82
C ILE A 192 3.65 10.85 14.37
N ASP A 193 3.86 12.16 14.07
CA ASP A 193 4.14 12.61 12.71
C ASP A 193 5.17 13.74 12.68
N LEU A 194 5.92 13.82 11.60
CA LEU A 194 6.85 14.90 11.31
C LEU A 194 6.14 16.26 11.12
N ASN A 195 4.92 16.21 10.63
CA ASN A 195 4.10 17.39 10.42
C ASN A 195 3.29 17.73 11.68
N ASP A 196 2.97 19.01 11.85
CA ASP A 196 2.23 19.49 13.02
C ASP A 196 0.78 19.01 13.11
N ALA A 197 0.23 18.47 12.01
CA ALA A 197 -1.14 18.00 11.94
C ALA A 197 -1.30 16.78 11.01
N PRO A 198 -2.28 15.89 11.28
CA PRO A 198 -2.57 14.75 10.42
C PRO A 198 -3.00 15.20 9.03
N LEU A 199 -2.60 14.45 8.00
CA LEU A 199 -2.96 14.69 6.59
C LEU A 199 -2.50 16.06 6.04
N SER A 200 -1.60 16.79 6.71
CA SER A 200 -1.17 18.13 6.31
C SER A 200 -0.45 18.21 4.97
N GLN A 201 0.10 17.09 4.49
CA GLN A 201 0.66 17.00 3.12
C GLN A 201 -0.42 17.06 2.02
N MET A 202 -1.68 16.92 2.38
CA MET A 202 -2.80 16.85 1.42
C MET A 202 -3.85 17.93 1.68
N LEU A 203 -4.02 18.34 2.93
CA LEU A 203 -5.12 19.17 3.37
C LEU A 203 -4.64 20.50 3.96
N PRO A 204 -5.42 21.59 3.81
CA PRO A 204 -5.09 22.89 4.39
C PRO A 204 -5.21 22.86 5.93
N ALA A 205 -4.48 23.76 6.60
CA ALA A 205 -4.39 23.84 8.05
C ALA A 205 -5.77 23.88 8.77
N LYS A 206 -6.75 24.58 8.20
CA LYS A 206 -8.11 24.65 8.78
C LYS A 206 -8.83 23.30 8.77
N ALA A 207 -8.61 22.52 7.72
CA ALA A 207 -9.15 21.17 7.58
C ALA A 207 -8.47 20.21 8.55
N THR A 208 -7.13 20.25 8.60
CA THR A 208 -6.35 19.35 9.47
C THR A 208 -6.57 19.66 10.95
N ALA A 209 -6.79 20.91 11.34
CA ALA A 209 -7.14 21.28 12.72
C ALA A 209 -8.44 20.62 13.20
N ARG A 210 -9.47 20.51 12.33
CA ARG A 210 -10.71 19.78 12.66
C ARG A 210 -10.45 18.28 12.83
N ILE A 211 -9.59 17.71 12.00
CA ILE A 211 -9.24 16.29 12.08
C ILE A 211 -8.47 16.02 13.35
N THR A 212 -7.47 16.85 13.70
CA THR A 212 -6.70 16.75 14.96
C THR A 212 -7.65 16.75 16.15
N LYS A 213 -8.52 17.76 16.24
CA LYS A 213 -9.51 17.84 17.33
C LYS A 213 -10.40 16.60 17.40
N ALA A 214 -10.81 16.05 16.27
CA ALA A 214 -11.68 14.88 16.23
C ALA A 214 -10.96 13.62 16.74
N ILE A 215 -9.71 13.36 16.34
CA ILE A 215 -8.97 12.18 16.80
C ILE A 215 -8.56 12.29 18.26
N GLU A 216 -8.15 13.47 18.72
CA GLU A 216 -7.80 13.71 20.13
C GLU A 216 -9.02 13.60 21.05
N SER A 217 -10.18 14.08 20.61
CA SER A 217 -11.43 13.96 21.38
C SER A 217 -11.87 12.52 21.63
N GLN A 218 -11.38 11.57 20.83
CA GLN A 218 -11.60 10.13 21.05
C GLN A 218 -10.60 9.49 22.00
N GLY A 219 -9.51 10.17 22.34
CA GLY A 219 -8.47 9.65 23.23
C GLY A 219 -7.21 9.19 22.52
N ILE A 220 -7.05 9.43 21.21
CA ILE A 220 -5.77 9.25 20.52
C ILE A 220 -4.83 10.38 20.95
N GLN A 221 -3.66 10.04 21.48
CA GLN A 221 -2.60 11.01 21.72
C GLN A 221 -1.92 11.33 20.39
N PHE A 222 -1.99 12.58 19.94
CA PHE A 222 -1.28 13.02 18.73
C PHE A 222 -0.02 13.81 19.08
N LEU A 223 1.12 13.40 18.54
CA LEU A 223 2.42 14.07 18.63
C LEU A 223 2.83 14.55 17.25
N GLY A 224 2.37 15.76 16.88
CA GLY A 224 2.72 16.42 15.63
C GLY A 224 3.99 17.26 15.76
N GLY A 225 4.79 17.32 14.68
CA GLY A 225 6.08 18.03 14.66
C GLY A 225 7.21 17.25 15.34
N TYR A 226 7.07 15.94 15.53
CA TYR A 226 8.07 15.08 16.16
C TYR A 226 8.65 14.06 15.21
N GLN A 227 9.95 13.83 15.33
CA GLN A 227 10.67 12.77 14.62
C GLN A 227 11.02 11.66 15.60
N VAL A 228 10.67 10.41 15.23
CA VAL A 228 11.18 9.23 15.92
C VAL A 228 12.63 9.04 15.53
N SER A 229 13.51 9.03 16.52
CA SER A 229 14.96 8.88 16.36
C SER A 229 15.45 7.44 16.51
N ALA A 230 14.79 6.64 17.36
CA ALA A 230 15.08 5.22 17.53
C ALA A 230 13.86 4.45 18.05
N VAL A 231 13.81 3.16 17.72
CA VAL A 231 12.95 2.16 18.38
C VAL A 231 13.86 1.03 18.84
N THR A 232 13.83 0.73 20.15
CA THR A 232 14.67 -0.28 20.79
C THR A 232 13.84 -1.14 21.73
N ARG A 233 14.35 -2.32 22.08
CA ARG A 233 13.74 -3.13 23.14
C ARG A 233 14.08 -2.55 24.48
N VAL A 234 13.10 -2.52 25.39
CA VAL A 234 13.37 -2.19 26.78
C VAL A 234 14.18 -3.33 27.38
N ASN A 235 15.43 -3.06 27.82
CA ASN A 235 16.25 -4.04 28.48
C ASN A 235 15.63 -4.32 29.86
N ASP A 236 15.26 -5.56 30.10
CA ASP A 236 14.90 -6.03 31.44
C ASP A 236 16.18 -6.02 32.28
N ASP A 237 16.23 -5.23 33.35
CA ASP A 237 17.35 -5.14 34.28
C ASP A 237 17.49 -6.45 35.07
N GLY A 238 17.91 -7.50 34.37
CA GLY A 238 18.63 -8.64 34.96
C GLY A 238 17.94 -9.46 36.06
N ASN A 239 16.62 -9.47 36.14
CA ASN A 239 15.90 -10.35 37.07
C ASN A 239 15.23 -11.48 36.28
N ASN A 240 15.94 -12.61 36.18
CA ASN A 240 15.43 -13.85 35.60
C ASN A 240 14.17 -14.34 36.34
N ASN A 241 13.02 -13.89 35.95
CA ASN A 241 11.80 -14.63 36.16
C ASN A 241 11.21 -14.92 34.74
N ASP A 242 11.06 -16.21 34.46
CA ASP A 242 10.43 -16.79 33.27
C ASP A 242 8.93 -16.40 33.16
N SER A 243 8.63 -15.12 33.21
CA SER A 243 7.33 -14.59 32.80
C SER A 243 7.45 -14.19 31.33
N GLU A 244 6.61 -14.78 30.47
CA GLU A 244 6.34 -14.34 29.10
C GLU A 244 5.71 -12.93 29.09
N ASP A 245 6.25 -12.00 29.87
CA ASP A 245 5.84 -10.60 29.84
C ASP A 245 6.26 -10.02 28.49
N ALA A 246 5.26 -9.53 27.78
CA ALA A 246 5.41 -9.01 26.43
C ALA A 246 6.54 -7.97 26.40
N GLU A 247 7.54 -8.25 25.57
CA GLU A 247 8.72 -7.40 25.35
C GLU A 247 8.27 -5.99 24.96
N LYS A 248 8.53 -5.00 25.82
CA LYS A 248 8.17 -3.59 25.58
C LYS A 248 9.19 -2.96 24.62
N LEU A 249 8.72 -1.98 23.87
CA LEU A 249 9.55 -1.16 23.01
C LEU A 249 9.65 0.26 23.59
N GLN A 250 10.86 0.80 23.53
CA GLN A 250 11.14 2.20 23.78
C GLN A 250 11.19 2.94 22.43
N VAL A 251 10.44 4.03 22.36
CA VAL A 251 10.41 4.92 21.21
C VAL A 251 11.01 6.26 21.64
N ASP A 252 12.20 6.55 21.12
CA ASP A 252 12.85 7.83 21.32
C ASP A 252 12.39 8.79 20.21
N TYR A 253 12.00 9.99 20.60
CA TYR A 253 11.51 11.01 19.69
C TYR A 253 11.93 12.40 20.11
N ALA A 254 12.04 13.31 19.16
CA ALA A 254 12.43 14.69 19.40
C ALA A 254 11.61 15.63 18.49
N PRO A 255 11.38 16.88 18.93
CA PRO A 255 10.77 17.87 18.06
C PRO A 255 11.67 18.15 16.86
N LEU A 256 11.06 18.36 15.70
CA LEU A 256 11.76 18.90 14.53
C LEU A 256 12.12 20.35 14.86
N SER A 257 13.33 20.58 15.40
CA SER A 257 13.76 21.94 15.75
C SER A 257 13.89 22.78 14.50
N THR A 258 13.00 23.73 14.33
CA THR A 258 13.13 24.81 13.34
C THR A 258 13.84 26.05 13.90
N ASN A 259 14.19 26.08 15.20
CA ASN A 259 14.85 27.21 15.84
C ASN A 259 16.09 26.75 16.61
N ALA A 260 17.25 27.02 16.01
CA ALA A 260 18.57 26.71 16.58
C ALA A 260 18.93 27.52 17.87
N ASP A 261 18.02 28.34 18.38
CA ASP A 261 18.30 29.23 19.51
C ASP A 261 17.81 28.71 20.87
N ASN A 262 17.18 27.56 20.95
CA ASN A 262 16.71 27.00 22.23
C ASN A 262 17.61 25.84 22.67
N THR A 263 18.74 26.18 23.30
CA THR A 263 19.75 25.25 23.86
C THR A 263 19.31 24.58 25.17
N ASP A 264 18.07 24.77 25.62
CA ASP A 264 17.60 24.34 26.95
C ASP A 264 16.44 23.32 26.88
N THR A 265 16.41 22.46 25.85
CA THR A 265 15.44 21.35 25.80
C THR A 265 16.00 20.16 26.59
N GLN A 266 15.44 19.88 27.77
CA GLN A 266 15.63 18.59 28.44
C GLN A 266 15.22 17.47 27.46
N PRO A 267 15.93 16.31 27.45
CA PRO A 267 15.51 15.16 26.68
C PRO A 267 14.06 14.80 27.06
N LEU A 268 13.22 14.59 26.06
CA LEU A 268 11.86 14.10 26.29
C LEU A 268 11.94 12.68 26.87
N GLU A 269 11.06 12.38 27.81
CA GLU A 269 10.91 11.01 28.28
C GLU A 269 10.51 10.12 27.10
N PRO A 270 11.18 8.98 26.89
CA PRO A 270 10.86 8.06 25.82
C PRO A 270 9.45 7.47 26.01
N LEU A 271 8.79 7.15 24.93
CA LEU A 271 7.50 6.49 24.98
C LEU A 271 7.70 4.97 25.08
N ILE A 272 7.13 4.36 26.13
CA ILE A 272 7.15 2.91 26.32
C ILE A 272 5.83 2.34 25.81
N VAL A 273 5.92 1.42 24.83
CA VAL A 273 4.78 0.85 24.12
C VAL A 273 4.91 -0.66 23.95
N ASP A 274 3.81 -1.33 23.65
CA ASP A 274 3.80 -2.76 23.30
C ASP A 274 4.17 -2.99 21.84
N HIS A 275 3.69 -2.11 20.93
CA HIS A 275 3.95 -2.25 19.51
C HIS A 275 4.17 -0.89 18.84
N VAL A 276 4.95 -0.92 17.76
CA VAL A 276 5.15 0.22 16.86
C VAL A 276 4.70 -0.17 15.46
N ILE A 277 3.90 0.68 14.81
CA ILE A 277 3.44 0.50 13.44
C ILE A 277 4.00 1.63 12.57
N ALA A 278 4.69 1.29 11.49
CA ALA A 278 5.14 2.25 10.49
C ALA A 278 4.05 2.52 9.45
N SER A 279 3.68 3.78 9.30
CA SER A 279 2.79 4.32 8.26
C SER A 279 3.42 5.52 7.55
N THR A 280 4.72 5.42 7.30
CA THR A 280 5.64 6.47 6.85
C THR A 280 5.68 6.67 5.33
N GLY A 281 4.71 6.12 4.62
CA GLY A 281 4.60 6.19 3.18
C GLY A 281 5.03 4.93 2.45
N LEU A 282 5.00 4.99 1.13
CA LEU A 282 5.27 3.87 0.24
C LEU A 282 6.36 4.22 -0.78
N THR A 283 7.14 3.22 -1.17
CA THR A 283 8.15 3.28 -2.23
C THR A 283 7.95 2.13 -3.21
N VAL A 284 8.42 2.28 -4.42
CA VAL A 284 8.40 1.21 -5.43
C VAL A 284 9.74 0.49 -5.42
N ASP A 285 9.70 -0.83 -5.61
CA ASP A 285 10.89 -1.63 -5.84
C ASP A 285 11.57 -1.18 -7.14
N GLU A 286 12.88 -1.01 -7.11
CA GLU A 286 13.66 -0.54 -8.26
C GLU A 286 14.31 -1.68 -9.05
N GLN A 287 14.43 -2.88 -8.45
CA GLN A 287 15.18 -3.98 -9.05
C GLN A 287 14.55 -4.44 -10.38
N LEU A 288 13.28 -4.80 -10.37
CA LEU A 288 12.62 -5.31 -11.57
C LEU A 288 12.40 -4.24 -12.65
N PRO A 289 11.99 -2.98 -12.33
CA PRO A 289 11.95 -1.92 -13.33
C PRO A 289 13.31 -1.64 -13.96
N ALA A 290 14.39 -1.63 -13.18
CA ALA A 290 15.74 -1.44 -13.69
C ALA A 290 16.19 -2.60 -14.62
N ALA A 291 15.94 -3.85 -14.22
CA ALA A 291 16.23 -5.03 -15.02
C ALA A 291 15.46 -5.02 -16.36
N ALA A 292 14.19 -4.64 -16.31
CA ALA A 292 13.35 -4.48 -17.51
C ALA A 292 13.72 -3.27 -18.37
N GLY A 293 14.63 -2.39 -17.93
CA GLY A 293 15.00 -1.16 -18.64
C GLY A 293 13.84 -0.18 -18.81
N VAL A 294 12.83 -0.23 -17.91
CA VAL A 294 11.71 0.71 -17.93
C VAL A 294 12.02 1.94 -17.10
N GLU A 295 11.47 3.08 -17.51
CA GLU A 295 11.60 4.33 -16.79
C GLU A 295 10.83 4.27 -15.47
N PHE A 296 11.48 4.66 -14.36
CA PHE A 296 10.83 4.67 -13.05
C PHE A 296 11.45 5.72 -12.11
N ASP A 297 10.67 6.12 -11.13
CA ASP A 297 11.10 6.89 -9.97
C ASP A 297 10.66 6.17 -8.69
N ARG A 298 11.54 6.09 -7.69
CA ARG A 298 11.27 5.35 -6.43
C ARG A 298 10.08 5.90 -5.64
N ARG A 299 9.77 7.18 -5.78
CA ARG A 299 8.68 7.84 -5.05
C ARG A 299 7.37 7.74 -5.80
N THR A 300 7.40 7.92 -7.11
CA THR A 300 6.18 7.99 -7.92
C THR A 300 5.84 6.67 -8.59
N GLY A 301 6.83 5.89 -9.02
CA GLY A 301 6.63 4.59 -9.65
C GLY A 301 7.12 4.51 -11.10
N ILE A 302 6.75 3.41 -11.77
CA ILE A 302 7.06 3.12 -13.15
C ILE A 302 6.29 4.09 -14.04
N VAL A 303 7.02 4.79 -14.91
CA VAL A 303 6.42 5.75 -15.85
C VAL A 303 5.66 5.00 -16.95
N VAL A 304 4.39 5.36 -17.13
CA VAL A 304 3.55 4.80 -18.18
C VAL A 304 2.95 5.87 -19.05
N ASP A 305 2.67 5.51 -20.29
CA ASP A 305 1.82 6.32 -21.17
C ASP A 305 0.42 6.45 -20.59
N ALA A 306 -0.10 7.66 -20.50
CA ALA A 306 -1.35 7.94 -19.80
C ALA A 306 -2.58 7.29 -20.45
N ALA A 307 -2.55 7.03 -21.76
CA ALA A 307 -3.67 6.48 -22.50
C ALA A 307 -3.65 4.94 -22.57
N THR A 308 -2.47 4.34 -22.70
CA THR A 308 -2.32 2.89 -22.93
C THR A 308 -1.82 2.12 -21.71
N LEU A 309 -1.26 2.82 -20.71
CA LEU A 309 -0.59 2.25 -19.53
C LEU A 309 0.61 1.36 -19.88
N ARG A 310 1.17 1.54 -21.09
CA ARG A 310 2.44 0.93 -21.50
C ARG A 310 3.61 1.68 -20.88
N THR A 311 4.66 0.94 -20.58
CA THR A 311 5.96 1.52 -20.26
C THR A 311 6.68 1.95 -21.56
N ASN A 312 7.89 2.48 -21.46
CA ASN A 312 8.75 2.70 -22.62
C ASN A 312 9.15 1.40 -23.34
N ALA A 313 8.96 0.22 -22.72
CA ALA A 313 9.09 -1.08 -23.36
C ALA A 313 7.73 -1.54 -23.94
N ALA A 314 7.62 -1.69 -25.25
CA ALA A 314 6.36 -1.87 -25.98
C ALA A 314 5.45 -3.02 -25.52
N ASN A 315 6.02 -4.07 -24.90
CA ASN A 315 5.30 -5.26 -24.47
C ASN A 315 5.12 -5.32 -22.94
N ILE A 316 5.48 -4.27 -22.22
CA ILE A 316 5.44 -4.19 -20.75
C ILE A 316 4.51 -3.07 -20.33
N TYR A 317 3.56 -3.40 -19.47
CA TYR A 317 2.59 -2.51 -18.86
C TYR A 317 2.87 -2.40 -17.36
N ALA A 318 2.39 -1.33 -16.72
CA ALA A 318 2.33 -1.26 -15.27
C ALA A 318 0.97 -0.77 -14.79
N ILE A 319 0.55 -1.22 -13.59
CA ILE A 319 -0.76 -0.92 -13.03
C ILE A 319 -0.70 -0.81 -11.50
N GLY A 320 -1.53 0.05 -10.94
CA GLY A 320 -1.73 0.19 -9.49
C GLY A 320 -0.60 0.96 -8.81
N ASP A 321 -0.29 0.59 -7.55
CA ASP A 321 0.60 1.39 -6.70
C ASP A 321 2.05 1.49 -7.20
N CYS A 322 2.47 0.59 -8.10
CA CYS A 322 3.82 0.60 -8.67
C CYS A 322 4.01 1.55 -9.86
N MET A 323 2.94 2.18 -10.38
CA MET A 323 3.03 3.04 -11.55
C MET A 323 2.82 4.51 -11.25
N SER A 324 3.26 5.36 -12.16
CA SER A 324 2.99 6.79 -12.20
C SER A 324 2.47 7.24 -13.56
N ILE A 325 1.53 8.20 -13.54
CA ILE A 325 1.01 8.87 -14.73
C ILE A 325 1.41 10.34 -14.62
N ASN A 326 2.08 10.87 -15.65
CA ASN A 326 2.57 12.24 -15.66
C ASN A 326 3.41 12.62 -14.42
N GLY A 327 4.22 11.67 -13.91
CA GLY A 327 5.05 11.88 -12.72
C GLY A 327 4.31 11.83 -11.39
N VAL A 328 3.01 11.47 -11.39
CA VAL A 328 2.19 11.36 -10.17
C VAL A 328 1.89 9.88 -9.87
N ALA A 329 2.17 9.45 -8.64
CA ALA A 329 1.86 8.10 -8.18
C ALA A 329 0.35 7.83 -8.18
N CYS A 330 -0.07 6.67 -8.67
CA CYS A 330 -1.49 6.31 -8.76
C CYS A 330 -1.87 5.25 -7.70
N ARG A 331 -1.79 5.59 -6.42
CA ARG A 331 -1.95 4.67 -5.28
C ARG A 331 -3.38 4.65 -4.72
N TYR A 332 -4.36 4.38 -5.60
CA TYR A 332 -5.78 4.32 -5.26
C TYR A 332 -6.44 3.10 -5.89
N VAL A 333 -7.41 2.51 -5.19
CA VAL A 333 -8.13 1.33 -5.68
C VAL A 333 -9.15 1.67 -6.77
N ALA A 334 -9.79 2.84 -6.67
CA ALA A 334 -10.88 3.23 -7.56
C ALA A 334 -10.52 3.17 -9.07
N PRO A 335 -9.33 3.59 -9.52
CA PRO A 335 -8.95 3.55 -10.93
C PRO A 335 -8.67 2.15 -11.48
N LEU A 336 -8.35 1.15 -10.63
CA LEU A 336 -7.82 -0.15 -11.05
C LEU A 336 -8.66 -0.87 -12.11
N ARG A 337 -9.99 -0.81 -12.00
CA ARG A 337 -10.87 -1.49 -12.98
C ARG A 337 -10.78 -0.87 -14.37
N ALA A 338 -10.77 0.44 -14.47
CA ALA A 338 -10.64 1.14 -15.75
C ALA A 338 -9.24 0.93 -16.34
N GLN A 339 -8.20 0.99 -15.51
CA GLN A 339 -6.82 0.69 -15.91
C GLN A 339 -6.69 -0.72 -16.44
N ALA A 340 -7.20 -1.71 -15.72
CA ALA A 340 -7.17 -3.11 -16.12
C ALA A 340 -7.95 -3.37 -17.42
N ALA A 341 -9.10 -2.71 -17.61
CA ALA A 341 -9.88 -2.82 -18.83
C ALA A 341 -9.11 -2.29 -20.04
N THR A 342 -8.45 -1.12 -19.91
CA THR A 342 -7.61 -0.56 -20.97
C THR A 342 -6.43 -1.45 -21.30
N ILE A 343 -5.71 -1.98 -20.28
CA ILE A 343 -4.60 -2.91 -20.50
C ILE A 343 -5.08 -4.19 -21.20
N ALA A 344 -6.23 -4.74 -20.79
CA ALA A 344 -6.78 -5.92 -21.42
C ALA A 344 -7.14 -5.71 -22.89
N ASP A 345 -7.77 -4.57 -23.23
CA ASP A 345 -8.07 -4.23 -24.62
C ASP A 345 -6.80 -4.09 -25.47
N ASP A 346 -5.80 -3.41 -24.93
CA ASP A 346 -4.54 -3.18 -25.62
C ASP A 346 -3.73 -4.48 -25.81
N ILE A 347 -3.72 -5.39 -24.81
CA ILE A 347 -3.09 -6.71 -24.90
C ILE A 347 -3.76 -7.56 -25.99
N LEU A 348 -5.10 -7.54 -26.06
CA LEU A 348 -5.89 -8.33 -27.01
C LEU A 348 -5.98 -7.71 -28.41
N GLY A 349 -5.43 -6.50 -28.59
CA GLY A 349 -5.48 -5.78 -29.86
C GLY A 349 -6.88 -5.25 -30.20
N HIS A 350 -7.72 -5.04 -29.20
CA HIS A 350 -9.03 -4.41 -29.38
C HIS A 350 -8.88 -2.89 -29.52
N GLU A 351 -9.75 -2.29 -30.32
CA GLU A 351 -9.84 -0.84 -30.38
C GLU A 351 -10.37 -0.29 -29.04
N HIS A 352 -9.71 0.73 -28.51
CA HIS A 352 -10.13 1.43 -27.30
C HIS A 352 -9.78 2.91 -27.35
N SER A 353 -10.53 3.73 -26.63
CA SER A 353 -10.32 5.20 -26.54
C SER A 353 -9.13 5.60 -25.67
N GLY A 354 -8.46 4.63 -25.03
CA GLY A 354 -7.45 4.87 -24.03
C GLY A 354 -8.02 5.03 -22.61
N TYR A 355 -7.13 5.07 -21.62
CA TYR A 355 -7.46 5.30 -20.24
C TYR A 355 -7.67 6.80 -19.99
N ASP A 356 -8.87 7.17 -19.52
CA ASP A 356 -9.19 8.53 -19.07
C ASP A 356 -8.83 8.66 -17.58
N HIS A 357 -7.64 9.20 -17.31
CA HIS A 357 -7.18 9.38 -15.93
C HIS A 357 -7.94 10.50 -15.23
N LYS A 358 -8.78 10.11 -14.28
CA LYS A 358 -9.49 11.05 -13.39
C LYS A 358 -8.90 11.00 -11.99
N PRO A 359 -8.66 12.15 -11.35
CA PRO A 359 -8.29 12.18 -9.95
C PRO A 359 -9.32 11.39 -9.12
N PRO A 360 -8.90 10.44 -8.29
CA PRO A 360 -9.83 9.65 -7.48
C PRO A 360 -10.48 10.51 -6.41
N MET A 361 -11.72 10.17 -6.05
CA MET A 361 -12.33 10.65 -4.83
C MET A 361 -11.66 9.95 -3.64
N ILE A 362 -11.02 10.72 -2.78
CA ILE A 362 -10.37 10.23 -1.56
C ILE A 362 -11.36 10.33 -0.42
N ARG A 363 -11.58 9.22 0.27
CA ARG A 363 -12.43 9.18 1.45
C ARG A 363 -11.69 8.52 2.59
N LEU A 364 -11.52 9.25 3.69
CA LEU A 364 -10.99 8.71 4.93
C LEU A 364 -12.06 7.80 5.56
N LYS A 365 -11.66 6.60 6.00
CA LYS A 365 -12.58 5.62 6.57
C LYS A 365 -12.89 5.84 8.05
N ASN A 366 -12.34 6.90 8.65
CA ASN A 366 -12.62 7.29 10.03
C ASN A 366 -14.12 7.57 10.21
N LYS A 367 -14.64 7.17 11.38
CA LYS A 367 -16.04 7.45 11.77
C LYS A 367 -16.15 8.65 12.69
N ALA A 368 -15.03 9.04 13.32
CA ALA A 368 -14.96 10.23 14.17
C ALA A 368 -15.25 11.50 13.42
N ILE A 369 -14.85 11.53 12.16
CA ILE A 369 -15.01 12.68 11.28
C ILE A 369 -15.05 12.17 9.83
N SER A 370 -16.02 12.65 9.06
CA SER A 370 -16.10 12.32 7.64
C SER A 370 -15.22 13.29 6.85
N VAL A 371 -14.22 12.76 6.14
CA VAL A 371 -13.35 13.55 5.27
C VAL A 371 -13.46 13.00 3.85
N MET A 372 -13.80 13.87 2.92
CA MET A 372 -13.85 13.57 1.49
C MET A 372 -13.06 14.61 0.72
N VAL A 373 -12.20 14.16 -0.18
CA VAL A 373 -11.42 15.02 -1.06
C VAL A 373 -11.68 14.61 -2.51
N THR A 374 -11.94 15.59 -3.35
CA THR A 374 -12.08 15.40 -4.80
C THR A 374 -11.07 16.28 -5.53
N GLY A 375 -10.64 15.89 -6.72
CA GLY A 375 -9.64 16.62 -7.49
C GLY A 375 -8.20 16.31 -7.07
N VAL A 376 -7.30 17.25 -7.28
CA VAL A 376 -5.85 17.11 -7.05
C VAL A 376 -5.43 18.04 -5.90
N PRO A 377 -5.49 17.58 -4.64
CA PRO A 377 -5.25 18.45 -3.48
C PRO A 377 -3.80 18.92 -3.34
N GLN A 378 -2.85 18.30 -4.05
CA GLN A 378 -1.45 18.72 -4.14
C GLN A 378 -1.16 19.66 -5.32
N ALA A 379 -2.18 20.05 -6.10
CA ALA A 379 -1.99 21.03 -7.17
C ALA A 379 -1.58 22.38 -6.60
N ALA A 380 -0.89 23.18 -7.42
CA ALA A 380 -0.61 24.56 -7.07
C ALA A 380 -1.91 25.36 -6.95
N GLY A 381 -1.99 26.25 -5.95
CA GLY A 381 -3.18 27.07 -5.74
C GLY A 381 -3.37 27.51 -4.30
N ASN A 382 -4.49 28.17 -4.06
CA ASN A 382 -4.85 28.70 -2.75
C ASN A 382 -6.17 28.08 -2.25
N TRP A 383 -6.16 27.54 -1.03
CA TRP A 383 -7.36 27.01 -0.39
C TRP A 383 -8.24 28.13 0.13
N GLN A 384 -9.49 28.14 -0.29
CA GLN A 384 -10.51 29.09 0.15
C GLN A 384 -11.68 28.37 0.84
N VAL A 385 -12.19 28.99 1.90
CA VAL A 385 -13.37 28.48 2.62
C VAL A 385 -14.61 28.81 1.81
N LYS A 386 -15.37 27.77 1.45
CA LYS A 386 -16.67 27.88 0.77
C LYS A 386 -17.83 27.82 1.76
N THR A 387 -17.73 26.92 2.73
CA THR A 387 -18.74 26.76 3.79
C THR A 387 -18.03 26.45 5.09
N GLU A 388 -18.49 27.07 6.17
CA GLU A 388 -17.99 26.79 7.51
C GLU A 388 -19.11 26.89 8.54
N SER A 389 -19.29 25.81 9.28
CA SER A 389 -20.15 25.71 10.45
C SER A 389 -19.54 24.74 11.44
N ASP A 390 -20.14 24.54 12.59
CA ASP A 390 -19.67 23.52 13.55
C ASP A 390 -19.72 22.11 12.95
N ASP A 391 -20.72 21.82 12.13
CA ASP A 391 -20.98 20.50 11.57
C ASP A 391 -20.27 20.26 10.22
N GLU A 392 -19.92 21.30 9.48
CA GLU A 392 -19.39 21.16 8.12
C GLU A 392 -18.34 22.23 7.80
N LEU A 393 -17.27 21.77 7.14
CA LEU A 393 -16.28 22.63 6.48
C LEU A 393 -16.11 22.17 5.04
N ILE A 394 -16.31 23.08 4.09
CA ILE A 394 -15.98 22.87 2.68
C ILE A 394 -14.96 23.92 2.28
N MET A 395 -13.87 23.46 1.67
CA MET A 395 -12.85 24.35 1.10
C MET A 395 -12.54 23.91 -0.32
N ASP A 396 -12.38 24.88 -1.20
CA ASP A 396 -11.96 24.69 -2.58
C ASP A 396 -10.51 25.16 -2.76
N LEU A 397 -9.69 24.37 -3.46
CA LEU A 397 -8.35 24.76 -3.92
C LEU A 397 -8.51 25.41 -5.29
N LEU A 398 -8.23 26.70 -5.36
CA LEU A 398 -8.31 27.48 -6.60
C LEU A 398 -6.93 27.63 -7.22
N ASP A 399 -6.83 27.35 -8.52
CA ASP A 399 -5.65 27.66 -9.33
C ASP A 399 -5.52 29.18 -9.64
N ASP A 400 -4.47 29.54 -10.39
CA ASP A 400 -4.22 30.93 -10.78
C ASP A 400 -5.32 31.53 -11.68
N ASN A 401 -6.20 30.70 -12.26
CA ASN A 401 -7.33 31.12 -13.09
C ASN A 401 -8.66 31.07 -12.32
N GLU A 402 -8.62 30.92 -10.99
CA GLU A 402 -9.79 30.75 -10.13
C GLU A 402 -10.61 29.47 -10.42
N ALA A 403 -10.05 28.51 -11.14
CA ALA A 403 -10.68 27.22 -11.36
C ALA A 403 -10.45 26.27 -10.17
N VAL A 404 -11.45 25.47 -9.83
CA VAL A 404 -11.37 24.54 -8.71
C VAL A 404 -10.54 23.31 -9.11
N SER A 405 -9.35 23.16 -8.52
CA SER A 405 -8.45 22.01 -8.69
C SER A 405 -8.75 20.88 -7.72
N ALA A 406 -9.24 21.20 -6.52
CA ALA A 406 -9.65 20.21 -5.52
C ALA A 406 -10.72 20.81 -4.58
N THR A 407 -11.50 19.93 -3.97
CA THR A 407 -12.42 20.29 -2.88
C THR A 407 -12.24 19.33 -1.73
N VAL A 408 -12.10 19.85 -0.51
CA VAL A 408 -12.19 19.08 0.73
C VAL A 408 -13.54 19.36 1.41
N THR A 409 -14.22 18.28 1.79
CA THR A 409 -15.44 18.33 2.59
C THR A 409 -15.21 17.57 3.88
N ILE A 410 -15.39 18.26 5.01
CA ILE A 410 -15.31 17.67 6.35
C ILE A 410 -16.67 17.83 7.01
N LYS A 411 -17.20 16.74 7.56
CA LYS A 411 -18.45 16.72 8.31
C LYS A 411 -18.26 16.09 9.67
N ALA A 412 -18.87 16.70 10.68
CA ALA A 412 -19.01 16.08 11.98
C ALA A 412 -19.68 14.70 11.85
N PRO A 413 -19.43 13.75 12.77
CA PRO A 413 -20.10 12.47 12.76
C PRO A 413 -21.62 12.69 12.84
N ALA A 414 -22.38 11.90 12.07
CA ALA A 414 -23.83 11.94 12.19
C ALA A 414 -24.20 11.54 13.62
N VAL A 415 -24.88 12.42 14.35
CA VAL A 415 -25.45 12.08 15.64
C VAL A 415 -26.41 10.93 15.42
N PRO A 416 -26.28 9.78 16.10
CA PRO A 416 -27.24 8.71 15.99
C PRO A 416 -28.62 9.29 16.30
N LYS A 417 -29.57 9.16 15.39
CA LYS A 417 -30.96 9.46 15.71
C LYS A 417 -31.38 8.51 16.83
N ALA A 418 -31.74 9.11 17.98
CA ALA A 418 -32.24 8.41 19.15
C ALA A 418 -33.49 7.59 18.83
#